data_911513f498b7ba4f6551a14507b15d00
#
_entry.id   911513f498b7ba4f6551a14507b15d00
#
_cell.length_a   1.000
_cell.length_b   1.000
_cell.length_c   1.000
_cell.angle_alpha   90.00
_cell.angle_beta   90.00
_cell.angle_gamma   90.00
#
_symmetry.space_group_name_H-M   'P 1'
#
loop_
_entity.id
_entity.type
_entity.pdbx_description
1 polymer ?
#
loop_
_entity_poly.entity_id
_entity_poly.type
_entity_poly.pdbx_seq_one_letter_code
_entity_poly.pdbx_strand_id
1 'polypeptide(L)'
;AAVTFSMGEDIRFAPMKDLTPIPPNDVYQNLMAFDLVCTTEAYSQVYNLPMTSGRWLEPSSEGGSLEVVINKEAKNYFNDSPYAAGNVKSTLSLTPFNIVGVVNDGRDFPTIYADSAAILNFAPAMWQVQNANVYWHPTTGLTIEQIHSALGDILTDTIGGYWESAGRSDIGDTYDSVLSILQLGLLVTSLLLLFVSVLGQINIGLSSLEQRTHELLIRRAIGASRTNIVALVLGSQLILSIFVCF
;
A
#
# COMPACT_ATOMS: atom_id res chain seq x y z
N ALA A 1 -17.57 -5.45 5.73
CA ALA A 1 -17.39 -4.28 4.88
C ALA A 1 -17.31 -3.02 5.74
N ALA A 2 -16.54 -2.05 5.32
CA ALA A 2 -16.51 -0.71 5.91
C ALA A 2 -16.83 0.31 4.83
N VAL A 3 -17.46 1.41 5.22
CA VAL A 3 -17.72 2.53 4.33
C VAL A 3 -16.97 3.74 4.86
N THR A 4 -16.31 4.46 3.99
CA THR A 4 -15.68 5.73 4.33
C THR A 4 -16.21 6.83 3.42
N PHE A 5 -16.33 8.01 3.99
CA PHE A 5 -16.72 9.20 3.27
C PHE A 5 -15.56 10.20 3.35
N SER A 6 -15.06 10.60 2.21
CA SER A 6 -14.06 11.66 2.10
C SER A 6 -14.74 13.00 2.12
N MET A 7 -14.35 13.84 3.08
CA MET A 7 -14.87 15.19 3.23
C MET A 7 -14.01 16.19 2.46
N GLY A 8 -14.57 17.37 2.17
CA GLY A 8 -13.83 18.44 1.50
C GLY A 8 -12.68 19.00 2.36
N GLU A 9 -11.74 19.67 1.72
CA GLU A 9 -10.51 20.22 2.32
C GLU A 9 -10.73 21.42 3.28
N ASP A 10 -11.97 21.84 3.47
CA ASP A 10 -12.30 23.03 4.26
C ASP A 10 -12.50 22.77 5.76
N ILE A 11 -12.20 21.53 6.23
CA ILE A 11 -12.36 21.17 7.63
C ILE A 11 -11.04 21.34 8.37
N ARG A 12 -11.09 22.05 9.49
CA ARG A 12 -9.94 22.36 10.32
C ARG A 12 -10.21 22.01 11.77
N PHE A 13 -9.17 21.68 12.49
CA PHE A 13 -9.24 21.35 13.91
C PHE A 13 -8.22 22.12 14.73
N ALA A 14 -8.57 22.33 16.01
CA ALA A 14 -7.66 22.89 17.02
C ALA A 14 -7.74 22.06 18.31
N PRO A 15 -6.66 21.97 19.09
CA PRO A 15 -6.66 21.32 20.39
C PRO A 15 -7.51 22.10 21.39
N MET A 16 -8.28 21.36 22.23
CA MET A 16 -9.05 21.91 23.36
C MET A 16 -8.68 21.19 24.64
N LYS A 17 -8.56 21.96 25.73
CA LYS A 17 -8.29 21.38 27.06
C LYS A 17 -9.55 20.94 27.78
N ASP A 18 -10.64 21.65 27.55
CA ASP A 18 -11.95 21.39 28.15
C ASP A 18 -13.05 21.75 27.13
N LEU A 19 -14.29 21.38 27.44
CA LEU A 19 -15.46 21.64 26.60
C LEU A 19 -16.06 23.05 26.81
N THR A 20 -15.37 23.95 27.49
CA THR A 20 -15.86 25.33 27.66
C THR A 20 -15.81 26.06 26.32
N PRO A 21 -16.86 26.86 25.99
CA PRO A 21 -16.85 27.63 24.76
C PRO A 21 -15.65 28.58 24.73
N ILE A 22 -14.71 28.34 23.81
CA ILE A 22 -13.57 29.21 23.58
C ILE A 22 -14.05 30.41 22.74
N PRO A 23 -13.64 31.65 23.07
CA PRO A 23 -13.91 32.78 22.19
C PRO A 23 -13.37 32.49 20.77
N PRO A 24 -14.16 32.71 19.74
CA PRO A 24 -13.78 32.35 18.36
C PRO A 24 -12.40 32.88 17.96
N ASN A 25 -12.04 34.05 18.39
CA ASN A 25 -10.77 34.71 18.01
C ASN A 25 -9.52 33.94 18.45
N ASP A 26 -9.55 33.23 19.58
CA ASP A 26 -8.39 32.49 20.10
C ASP A 26 -8.20 31.14 19.41
N VAL A 27 -9.29 30.56 18.93
CA VAL A 27 -9.24 29.24 18.26
C VAL A 27 -8.83 29.37 16.80
N TYR A 28 -9.29 30.43 16.11
CA TYR A 28 -8.99 30.60 14.68
C TYR A 28 -7.49 30.74 14.37
N GLN A 29 -6.68 31.21 15.32
CA GLN A 29 -5.24 31.32 15.13
C GLN A 29 -4.52 29.97 15.13
N ASN A 30 -5.12 28.94 15.74
CA ASN A 30 -4.55 27.61 15.92
C ASN A 30 -5.24 26.52 15.09
N LEU A 31 -6.14 26.90 14.17
CA LEU A 31 -6.82 25.93 13.31
C LEU A 31 -5.88 25.42 12.23
N MET A 32 -5.69 24.10 12.20
CA MET A 32 -4.90 23.40 11.20
C MET A 32 -5.78 22.48 10.35
N ALA A 33 -5.45 22.29 9.10
CA ALA A 33 -6.13 21.35 8.22
C ALA A 33 -5.77 19.93 8.58
N PHE A 34 -6.80 19.07 8.64
CA PHE A 34 -6.67 17.64 8.86
C PHE A 34 -7.48 16.90 7.81
N ASP A 35 -7.07 15.67 7.52
CA ASP A 35 -7.91 14.77 6.74
C ASP A 35 -8.98 14.19 7.68
N LEU A 36 -10.24 14.55 7.44
CA LEU A 36 -11.38 13.98 8.17
C LEU A 36 -11.94 12.80 7.40
N VAL A 37 -11.74 11.61 7.94
CA VAL A 37 -12.28 10.36 7.43
C VAL A 37 -13.50 9.96 8.24
N CYS A 38 -14.67 10.20 7.69
CA CYS A 38 -15.92 9.70 8.28
C CYS A 38 -16.11 8.23 7.88
N THR A 39 -16.23 7.35 8.85
CA THR A 39 -16.22 5.91 8.60
C THR A 39 -17.20 5.17 9.52
N THR A 40 -17.25 3.86 9.36
CA THR A 40 -17.99 2.95 10.23
C THR A 40 -17.05 2.22 11.18
N GLU A 41 -17.58 1.65 12.26
CA GLU A 41 -16.84 0.84 13.24
C GLU A 41 -15.97 -0.25 12.58
N ALA A 42 -16.48 -0.87 11.52
CA ALA A 42 -15.81 -1.96 10.82
C ALA A 42 -14.50 -1.57 10.11
N TYR A 43 -14.21 -0.29 9.95
CA TYR A 43 -13.04 0.17 9.22
C TYR A 43 -11.71 -0.28 9.86
N SER A 44 -11.61 -0.21 11.19
CA SER A 44 -10.41 -0.67 11.91
C SER A 44 -10.14 -2.16 11.72
N GLN A 45 -11.20 -2.96 11.57
CA GLN A 45 -11.09 -4.41 11.35
C GLN A 45 -10.68 -4.74 9.91
N VAL A 46 -11.21 -4.00 8.93
CA VAL A 46 -10.87 -4.18 7.51
C VAL A 46 -9.40 -3.87 7.26
N TYR A 47 -8.87 -2.82 7.87
CA TYR A 47 -7.47 -2.41 7.72
C TYR A 47 -6.54 -2.97 8.80
N ASN A 48 -7.09 -3.70 9.79
CA ASN A 48 -6.32 -4.19 10.95
C ASN A 48 -5.45 -3.08 11.58
N LEU A 49 -6.08 -1.92 11.85
CA LEU A 49 -5.38 -0.73 12.34
C LEU A 49 -4.91 -0.93 13.78
N PRO A 50 -3.59 -0.85 14.05
CA PRO A 50 -3.06 -1.01 15.40
C PRO A 50 -3.35 0.23 16.25
N MET A 51 -4.12 0.05 17.33
CA MET A 51 -4.34 1.10 18.33
C MET A 51 -3.07 1.34 19.15
N THR A 52 -2.65 2.58 19.26
CA THR A 52 -1.51 2.99 20.10
C THR A 52 -1.98 3.26 21.53
N SER A 53 -3.17 3.86 21.69
CA SER A 53 -3.79 4.13 22.98
C SER A 53 -5.30 4.32 22.83
N GLY A 54 -6.04 4.14 23.92
CA GLY A 54 -7.50 4.30 23.93
C GLY A 54 -8.24 3.18 23.20
N ARG A 55 -9.37 3.52 22.57
CA ARG A 55 -10.24 2.60 21.85
C ARG A 55 -10.59 3.15 20.46
N TRP A 56 -11.08 2.28 19.60
CA TRP A 56 -11.68 2.66 18.32
C TRP A 56 -13.07 3.27 18.54
N LEU A 57 -13.60 3.87 17.47
CA LEU A 57 -14.94 4.42 17.42
C LEU A 57 -15.99 3.35 17.75
N GLU A 58 -16.95 3.71 18.57
CA GLU A 58 -18.17 2.92 18.79
C GLU A 58 -19.32 3.52 17.99
N PRO A 59 -20.31 2.70 17.56
CA PRO A 59 -21.49 3.21 16.90
C PRO A 59 -22.16 4.27 17.80
N SER A 60 -22.46 5.44 17.23
CA SER A 60 -23.10 6.48 18.01
C SER A 60 -24.50 6.02 18.45
N SER A 61 -24.64 5.79 19.75
CA SER A 61 -25.96 5.64 20.36
C SER A 61 -26.63 7.03 20.46
N GLU A 62 -27.94 7.08 20.40
CA GLU A 62 -28.72 8.31 20.62
C GLU A 62 -28.31 8.93 21.99
N GLY A 63 -27.62 10.09 21.96
CA GLY A 63 -27.14 10.79 23.14
C GLY A 63 -25.62 10.74 23.39
N GLY A 64 -24.83 10.11 22.51
CA GLY A 64 -23.37 10.08 22.58
C GLY A 64 -22.74 11.44 22.25
N SER A 65 -21.60 11.74 22.88
CA SER A 65 -20.73 12.84 22.46
C SER A 65 -20.09 12.53 21.10
N LEU A 66 -19.75 13.56 20.33
CA LEU A 66 -18.95 13.38 19.12
C LEU A 66 -17.56 12.85 19.50
N GLU A 67 -17.30 11.61 19.12
CA GLU A 67 -16.03 10.92 19.38
C GLU A 67 -15.19 10.87 18.13
N VAL A 68 -13.87 11.01 18.33
CA VAL A 68 -12.89 10.87 17.24
C VAL A 68 -11.70 10.03 17.68
N VAL A 69 -11.14 9.32 16.72
CA VAL A 69 -9.83 8.67 16.83
C VAL A 69 -8.86 9.43 15.95
N ILE A 70 -7.69 9.73 16.48
CA ILE A 70 -6.65 10.47 15.76
C ILE A 70 -5.50 9.54 15.39
N ASN A 71 -4.79 9.85 14.30
CA ASN A 71 -3.58 9.12 14.01
C ASN A 71 -2.38 9.64 14.79
N LYS A 72 -1.25 8.93 14.67
CA LYS A 72 -0.01 9.29 15.37
C LYS A 72 0.48 10.69 15.02
N GLU A 73 0.34 11.13 13.77
CA GLU A 73 0.76 12.46 13.33
C GLU A 73 -0.14 13.55 13.91
N ALA A 74 -1.45 13.31 13.95
CA ALA A 74 -2.38 14.22 14.60
C ALA A 74 -2.12 14.36 16.10
N LYS A 75 -1.72 13.27 16.79
CA LYS A 75 -1.37 13.31 18.21
C LYS A 75 -0.28 14.33 18.52
N ASN A 76 0.73 14.44 17.66
CA ASN A 76 1.83 15.41 17.84
C ASN A 76 1.29 16.85 17.87
N TYR A 77 0.24 17.14 17.11
CA TYR A 77 -0.39 18.44 17.08
C TYR A 77 -1.32 18.70 18.27
N PHE A 78 -2.11 17.70 18.67
CA PHE A 78 -3.04 17.84 19.80
C PHE A 78 -2.35 17.88 21.16
N ASN A 79 -1.10 17.46 21.25
CA ASN A 79 -0.23 17.60 22.43
C ASN A 79 -0.92 17.10 23.73
N ASP A 80 -1.48 15.87 23.66
CA ASP A 80 -2.25 15.20 24.71
C ASP A 80 -3.54 15.92 25.16
N SER A 81 -4.05 16.86 24.36
CA SER A 81 -5.37 17.45 24.60
C SER A 81 -6.47 16.40 24.47
N PRO A 82 -7.39 16.30 25.43
CA PRO A 82 -8.45 15.27 25.39
C PRO A 82 -9.58 15.61 24.41
N TYR A 83 -9.64 16.85 23.94
CA TYR A 83 -10.68 17.32 23.04
C TYR A 83 -10.11 18.02 21.82
N ALA A 84 -10.88 17.99 20.74
CA ALA A 84 -10.61 18.71 19.50
C ALA A 84 -11.79 19.64 19.17
N ALA A 85 -11.53 20.84 18.69
CA ALA A 85 -12.54 21.73 18.14
C ALA A 85 -12.48 21.67 16.62
N GLY A 86 -13.51 21.13 15.99
CA GLY A 86 -13.64 21.13 14.54
C GLY A 86 -14.39 22.33 14.01
N ASN A 87 -13.92 22.86 12.88
CA ASN A 87 -14.53 23.99 12.18
C ASN A 87 -14.58 23.72 10.67
N VAL A 88 -15.64 24.16 10.03
CA VAL A 88 -15.73 24.29 8.58
C VAL A 88 -15.40 25.73 8.22
N LYS A 89 -14.47 25.92 7.32
CA LYS A 89 -13.94 27.25 6.93
C LYS A 89 -15.03 28.28 6.60
N SER A 90 -16.19 27.82 6.11
CA SER A 90 -17.33 28.67 5.78
C SER A 90 -18.21 29.04 6.98
N THR A 91 -17.97 28.48 8.16
CA THR A 91 -18.81 28.68 9.35
C THR A 91 -18.00 29.27 10.50
N LEU A 92 -18.64 30.08 11.32
CA LEU A 92 -18.04 30.60 12.58
C LEU A 92 -18.30 29.65 13.77
N SER A 93 -18.87 28.47 13.53
CA SER A 93 -19.23 27.51 14.57
C SER A 93 -18.10 26.53 14.79
N LEU A 94 -17.75 26.31 16.05
CA LEU A 94 -16.82 25.30 16.52
C LEU A 94 -17.61 24.12 17.09
N THR A 95 -17.31 22.94 16.60
CA THR A 95 -17.94 21.70 17.10
C THR A 95 -16.91 20.95 17.94
N PRO A 96 -17.19 20.69 19.24
CA PRO A 96 -16.29 19.95 20.10
C PRO A 96 -16.36 18.45 19.84
N PHE A 97 -15.20 17.80 19.85
CA PHE A 97 -15.03 16.37 19.72
C PHE A 97 -14.22 15.80 20.88
N ASN A 98 -14.58 14.62 21.33
CA ASN A 98 -13.83 13.89 22.34
C ASN A 98 -12.83 12.94 21.67
N ILE A 99 -11.54 13.07 21.98
CA ILE A 99 -10.51 12.17 21.45
C ILE A 99 -10.49 10.90 22.31
N VAL A 100 -10.97 9.78 21.75
CA VAL A 100 -11.12 8.51 22.48
C VAL A 100 -9.99 7.52 22.20
N GLY A 101 -9.19 7.75 21.17
CA GLY A 101 -8.10 6.84 20.85
C GLY A 101 -7.09 7.42 19.87
N VAL A 102 -5.94 6.74 19.80
CA VAL A 102 -4.85 7.04 18.89
C VAL A 102 -4.50 5.78 18.11
N VAL A 103 -4.46 5.88 16.80
CA VAL A 103 -4.15 4.79 15.89
C VAL A 103 -2.82 5.04 15.15
N ASN A 104 -2.12 3.98 14.81
CA ASN A 104 -0.98 4.04 13.90
C ASN A 104 -1.43 3.51 12.52
N ASP A 105 -1.87 4.40 11.67
CA ASP A 105 -2.38 4.10 10.32
C ASP A 105 -1.31 4.13 9.23
N GLY A 106 -0.06 4.46 9.60
CA GLY A 106 1.07 4.56 8.68
C GLY A 106 1.02 5.78 7.75
N ARG A 107 0.08 6.70 7.94
CA ARG A 107 -0.01 7.94 7.15
C ARG A 107 0.91 9.00 7.74
N ASP A 108 1.57 9.75 6.85
CA ASP A 108 2.43 10.89 7.23
C ASP A 108 1.65 12.21 7.37
N PHE A 109 0.34 12.18 7.12
CA PHE A 109 -0.53 13.34 7.23
C PHE A 109 -1.47 13.22 8.44
N PRO A 110 -1.68 14.31 9.21
CA PRO A 110 -2.55 14.27 10.38
C PRO A 110 -4.00 13.98 9.97
N THR A 111 -4.52 12.85 10.45
CA THR A 111 -5.82 12.32 10.10
C THR A 111 -6.69 12.13 11.34
N ILE A 112 -7.96 12.45 11.21
CA ILE A 112 -9.00 12.27 12.23
C ILE A 112 -10.04 11.31 11.68
N TYR A 113 -10.38 10.29 12.46
CA TYR A 113 -11.44 9.34 12.15
C TYR A 113 -12.66 9.64 13.01
N ALA A 114 -13.81 9.74 12.40
CA ALA A 114 -15.09 9.98 13.08
C ALA A 114 -16.16 8.99 12.59
N ASP A 115 -17.12 8.67 13.45
CA ASP A 115 -18.27 7.89 13.02
C ASP A 115 -19.16 8.69 12.07
N SER A 116 -19.49 8.11 10.92
CA SER A 116 -20.26 8.77 9.87
C SER A 116 -21.67 9.17 10.33
N ALA A 117 -22.33 8.33 11.12
CA ALA A 117 -23.65 8.61 11.67
C ALA A 117 -23.60 9.73 12.72
N ALA A 118 -22.53 9.76 13.56
CA ALA A 118 -22.34 10.83 14.53
C ALA A 118 -22.13 12.19 13.87
N ILE A 119 -21.31 12.27 12.83
CA ILE A 119 -21.08 13.52 12.08
C ILE A 119 -22.39 13.99 11.43
N LEU A 120 -23.12 13.09 10.78
CA LEU A 120 -24.39 13.45 10.13
C LEU A 120 -25.42 13.99 11.12
N ASN A 121 -25.51 13.40 12.30
CA ASN A 121 -26.53 13.76 13.31
C ASN A 121 -26.14 15.00 14.13
N PHE A 122 -24.87 15.12 14.53
CA PHE A 122 -24.44 16.12 15.51
C PHE A 122 -23.58 17.24 14.91
N ALA A 123 -23.00 17.03 13.74
CA ALA A 123 -22.19 18.04 13.04
C ALA A 123 -22.50 18.11 11.54
N PRO A 124 -23.77 18.28 11.16
CA PRO A 124 -24.20 18.21 9.75
C PRO A 124 -23.52 19.25 8.86
N ALA A 125 -23.04 20.36 9.40
CA ALA A 125 -22.27 21.34 8.64
C ALA A 125 -20.92 20.81 8.15
N MET A 126 -20.37 19.77 8.80
CA MET A 126 -19.13 19.09 8.39
C MET A 126 -19.39 17.99 7.35
N TRP A 127 -20.64 17.62 7.12
CA TRP A 127 -21.01 16.57 6.17
C TRP A 127 -20.99 17.13 4.73
N GLN A 128 -19.77 17.23 4.17
CA GLN A 128 -19.52 17.71 2.82
C GLN A 128 -18.87 16.59 1.99
N VAL A 129 -19.63 15.52 1.78
CA VAL A 129 -19.16 14.32 1.09
C VAL A 129 -18.80 14.64 -0.36
N GLN A 130 -17.56 14.38 -0.73
CA GLN A 130 -17.10 14.40 -2.13
C GLN A 130 -17.12 13.00 -2.74
N ASN A 131 -16.63 12.00 -1.99
CA ASN A 131 -16.56 10.63 -2.43
C ASN A 131 -16.95 9.69 -1.29
N ALA A 132 -17.55 8.55 -1.65
CA ALA A 132 -17.80 7.44 -0.75
C ALA A 132 -17.05 6.22 -1.25
N ASN A 133 -16.32 5.55 -0.36
CA ASN A 133 -15.59 4.34 -0.67
C ASN A 133 -16.12 3.18 0.18
N VAL A 134 -16.32 2.04 -0.45
CA VAL A 134 -16.73 0.80 0.23
C VAL A 134 -15.55 -0.15 0.22
N TYR A 135 -15.11 -0.55 1.42
CA TYR A 135 -14.02 -1.48 1.61
C TYR A 135 -14.54 -2.81 2.12
N TRP A 136 -14.04 -3.92 1.56
CA TRP A 136 -14.38 -5.26 2.03
C TRP A 136 -13.20 -6.20 1.88
N HIS A 137 -13.17 -7.23 2.73
CA HIS A 137 -12.30 -8.37 2.48
C HIS A 137 -13.04 -9.36 1.58
N PRO A 138 -12.45 -9.79 0.47
CA PRO A 138 -13.04 -10.83 -0.37
C PRO A 138 -12.99 -12.16 0.41
N THR A 139 -14.14 -12.59 0.90
CA THR A 139 -14.31 -13.92 1.53
C THR A 139 -14.69 -14.99 0.51
N THR A 140 -15.03 -14.57 -0.70
CA THR A 140 -15.47 -15.40 -1.82
C THR A 140 -14.46 -15.27 -2.96
N GLY A 141 -14.23 -16.31 -3.73
CA GLY A 141 -13.33 -16.29 -4.90
C GLY A 141 -13.85 -15.47 -6.09
N LEU A 142 -14.59 -14.40 -5.84
CA LEU A 142 -15.07 -13.48 -6.86
C LEU A 142 -13.93 -12.57 -7.34
N THR A 143 -13.87 -12.32 -8.63
CA THR A 143 -12.93 -11.35 -9.20
C THR A 143 -13.42 -9.91 -8.96
N ILE A 144 -12.50 -8.94 -9.07
CA ILE A 144 -12.82 -7.51 -8.92
C ILE A 144 -13.88 -7.10 -9.94
N GLU A 145 -13.81 -7.60 -11.18
CA GLU A 145 -14.77 -7.30 -12.24
C GLU A 145 -16.18 -7.82 -11.92
N GLN A 146 -16.28 -9.02 -11.32
CA GLN A 146 -17.55 -9.59 -10.89
C GLN A 146 -18.17 -8.78 -9.76
N ILE A 147 -17.36 -8.33 -8.82
CA ILE A 147 -17.79 -7.48 -7.71
C ILE A 147 -18.22 -6.09 -8.25
N HIS A 148 -17.41 -5.53 -9.14
CA HIS A 148 -17.70 -4.23 -9.76
C HIS A 148 -19.05 -4.24 -10.47
N SER A 149 -19.34 -5.25 -11.29
CA SER A 149 -20.61 -5.34 -12.00
C SER A 149 -21.80 -5.54 -11.04
N ALA A 150 -21.67 -6.45 -10.07
CA ALA A 150 -22.75 -6.75 -9.15
C ALA A 150 -23.08 -5.60 -8.18
N LEU A 151 -22.07 -4.92 -7.63
CA LEU A 151 -22.27 -3.80 -6.72
C LEU A 151 -22.60 -2.51 -7.46
N GLY A 152 -21.99 -2.28 -8.63
CA GLY A 152 -22.23 -1.09 -9.43
C GLY A 152 -23.69 -0.96 -9.81
N ASP A 153 -24.30 -2.02 -10.33
CA ASP A 153 -25.71 -2.05 -10.72
C ASP A 153 -26.62 -1.80 -9.52
N ILE A 154 -26.38 -2.49 -8.38
CA ILE A 154 -27.20 -2.35 -7.17
C ILE A 154 -27.09 -0.93 -6.59
N LEU A 155 -25.90 -0.38 -6.49
CA LEU A 155 -25.69 0.94 -5.90
C LEU A 155 -26.23 2.05 -6.79
N THR A 156 -26.04 1.95 -8.10
CA THR A 156 -26.57 2.94 -9.06
C THR A 156 -28.10 2.96 -9.03
N ASP A 157 -28.73 1.79 -8.99
CA ASP A 157 -30.20 1.67 -8.97
C ASP A 157 -30.80 2.10 -7.62
N THR A 158 -30.11 1.81 -6.51
CA THR A 158 -30.63 2.09 -5.16
C THR A 158 -30.39 3.53 -4.71
N ILE A 159 -29.22 4.10 -5.02
CA ILE A 159 -28.79 5.42 -4.51
C ILE A 159 -28.96 6.49 -5.58
N GLY A 160 -29.12 6.12 -6.84
CA GLY A 160 -29.15 7.04 -7.99
C GLY A 160 -27.80 7.73 -8.21
N GLY A 161 -26.74 7.16 -7.63
CA GLY A 161 -25.40 7.69 -7.68
C GLY A 161 -24.62 7.23 -8.91
N TYR A 162 -23.39 7.67 -8.99
CA TYR A 162 -22.44 7.30 -10.02
C TYR A 162 -21.36 6.38 -9.41
N TRP A 163 -21.18 5.19 -9.99
CA TRP A 163 -20.13 4.26 -9.60
C TRP A 163 -18.90 4.49 -10.45
N GLU A 164 -17.81 4.90 -9.84
CA GLU A 164 -16.61 5.30 -10.56
C GLU A 164 -15.70 4.11 -10.90
N SER A 165 -15.27 3.36 -9.90
CA SER A 165 -14.36 2.24 -10.12
C SER A 165 -14.33 1.26 -8.94
N ALA A 166 -13.91 0.03 -9.20
CA ALA A 166 -13.52 -0.92 -8.17
C ALA A 166 -12.07 -1.36 -8.40
N GLY A 167 -11.31 -1.49 -7.35
CA GLY A 167 -9.92 -1.90 -7.43
C GLY A 167 -9.37 -2.38 -6.08
N ARG A 168 -8.16 -2.89 -6.08
CA ARG A 168 -7.44 -3.21 -4.84
C ARG A 168 -7.01 -1.90 -4.17
N SER A 169 -7.32 -1.78 -2.90
CA SER A 169 -6.94 -0.62 -2.07
C SER A 169 -5.66 -0.88 -1.27
N ASP A 170 -5.10 -2.09 -1.34
CA ASP A 170 -3.85 -2.41 -0.69
C ASP A 170 -2.64 -1.96 -1.56
N ILE A 171 -1.48 -1.88 -0.93
CA ILE A 171 -0.22 -1.55 -1.60
C ILE A 171 0.24 -2.71 -2.53
N GLY A 172 -0.49 -3.84 -2.55
CA GLY A 172 -0.15 -5.05 -3.29
C GLY A 172 0.08 -4.81 -4.78
N ASP A 173 -0.74 -4.02 -5.44
CA ASP A 173 -0.57 -3.73 -6.87
C ASP A 173 0.74 -2.99 -7.18
N THR A 174 1.17 -2.10 -6.28
CA THR A 174 2.45 -1.42 -6.39
C THR A 174 3.61 -2.39 -6.17
N TYR A 175 3.51 -3.26 -5.16
CA TYR A 175 4.52 -4.30 -4.92
C TYR A 175 4.60 -5.30 -6.06
N ASP A 176 3.47 -5.76 -6.59
CA ASP A 176 3.42 -6.68 -7.72
C ASP A 176 4.07 -6.08 -8.97
N SER A 177 3.85 -4.81 -9.22
CA SER A 177 4.50 -4.08 -10.32
C SER A 177 6.02 -3.96 -10.11
N VAL A 178 6.45 -3.60 -8.90
CA VAL A 178 7.88 -3.52 -8.56
C VAL A 178 8.54 -4.89 -8.63
N LEU A 179 7.89 -5.94 -8.11
CA LEU A 179 8.39 -7.31 -8.19
C LEU A 179 8.53 -7.80 -9.63
N SER A 180 7.57 -7.49 -10.51
CA SER A 180 7.63 -7.87 -11.92
C SER A 180 8.79 -7.18 -12.65
N ILE A 181 9.05 -5.90 -12.36
CA ILE A 181 10.21 -5.16 -12.90
C ILE A 181 11.51 -5.76 -12.40
N LEU A 182 11.59 -6.07 -11.09
CA LEU A 182 12.78 -6.70 -10.51
C LEU A 182 13.04 -8.10 -11.10
N GLN A 183 12.00 -8.92 -11.27
CA GLN A 183 12.11 -10.24 -11.90
C GLN A 183 12.63 -10.12 -13.35
N LEU A 184 12.07 -9.19 -14.12
CA LEU A 184 12.54 -8.94 -15.50
C LEU A 184 13.99 -8.49 -15.50
N GLY A 185 14.37 -7.57 -14.62
CA GLY A 185 15.74 -7.07 -14.48
C GLY A 185 16.73 -8.17 -14.12
N LEU A 186 16.38 -9.03 -13.15
CA LEU A 186 17.20 -10.18 -12.76
C LEU A 186 17.32 -11.20 -13.90
N LEU A 187 16.23 -11.46 -14.62
CA LEU A 187 16.25 -12.37 -15.77
C LEU A 187 17.17 -11.86 -16.87
N VAL A 188 17.08 -10.59 -17.25
CA VAL A 188 17.94 -9.98 -18.26
C VAL A 188 19.40 -10.02 -17.81
N THR A 189 19.67 -9.65 -16.57
CA THR A 189 21.03 -9.63 -16.01
C THR A 189 21.63 -11.04 -15.97
N SER A 190 20.87 -12.04 -15.55
CA SER A 190 21.34 -13.44 -15.52
C SER A 190 21.64 -13.97 -16.91
N LEU A 191 20.84 -13.59 -17.90
CA LEU A 191 21.04 -13.98 -19.28
C LEU A 191 22.29 -13.34 -19.90
N LEU A 192 22.56 -12.08 -19.58
CA LEU A 192 23.80 -11.39 -19.96
C LEU A 192 25.03 -12.03 -19.33
N LEU A 193 24.98 -12.34 -18.03
CA LEU A 193 26.07 -13.01 -17.32
C LEU A 193 26.35 -14.39 -17.91
N LEU A 194 25.30 -15.15 -18.22
CA LEU A 194 25.42 -16.45 -18.87
C LEU A 194 26.09 -16.31 -20.24
N PHE A 195 25.68 -15.31 -21.03
CA PHE A 195 26.27 -15.05 -22.35
C PHE A 195 27.76 -14.70 -22.24
N VAL A 196 28.15 -13.81 -21.32
CA VAL A 196 29.55 -13.46 -21.07
C VAL A 196 30.35 -14.67 -20.60
N SER A 197 29.78 -15.50 -19.72
CA SER A 197 30.41 -16.74 -19.25
C SER A 197 30.69 -17.72 -20.38
N VAL A 198 29.69 -17.91 -21.28
CA VAL A 198 29.86 -18.78 -22.46
C VAL A 198 30.97 -18.27 -23.38
N LEU A 199 31.02 -16.95 -23.65
CA LEU A 199 32.11 -16.35 -24.45
C LEU A 199 33.47 -16.56 -23.80
N GLY A 200 33.55 -16.40 -22.44
CA GLY A 200 34.78 -16.66 -21.71
C GLY A 200 35.24 -18.13 -21.83
N GLN A 201 34.32 -19.08 -21.71
CA GLN A 201 34.63 -20.50 -21.87
C GLN A 201 35.07 -20.86 -23.29
N ILE A 202 34.44 -20.27 -24.32
CA ILE A 202 34.85 -20.48 -25.70
C ILE A 202 36.29 -19.98 -25.91
N ASN A 203 36.63 -18.82 -25.36
CA ASN A 203 37.97 -18.24 -25.50
C ASN A 203 39.04 -19.12 -24.83
N ILE A 204 38.76 -19.61 -23.62
CA ILE A 204 39.66 -20.54 -22.89
C ILE A 204 39.78 -21.88 -23.66
N GLY A 205 38.65 -22.37 -24.18
CA GLY A 205 38.62 -23.61 -24.99
C GLY A 205 39.47 -23.51 -26.27
N LEU A 206 39.38 -22.40 -26.99
CA LEU A 206 40.15 -22.16 -28.20
C LEU A 206 41.66 -22.06 -27.91
N SER A 207 42.06 -21.34 -26.83
CA SER A 207 43.45 -21.25 -26.42
C SER A 207 44.03 -22.60 -25.98
N SER A 208 43.24 -23.41 -25.27
CA SER A 208 43.63 -24.77 -24.92
C SER A 208 43.77 -25.70 -26.12
N LEU A 209 42.91 -25.53 -27.14
CA LEU A 209 43.03 -26.30 -28.40
C LEU A 209 44.27 -25.94 -29.16
N GLU A 210 44.67 -24.67 -29.25
CA GLU A 210 45.91 -24.22 -29.91
C GLU A 210 47.14 -24.92 -29.28
N GLN A 211 47.20 -24.96 -27.98
CA GLN A 211 48.31 -25.60 -27.24
C GLN A 211 48.40 -27.11 -27.46
N ARG A 212 47.26 -27.79 -27.72
CA ARG A 212 47.16 -29.25 -27.87
C ARG A 212 47.05 -29.71 -29.33
N THR A 213 47.16 -28.79 -30.27
CA THR A 213 46.93 -29.11 -31.72
C THR A 213 47.87 -30.23 -32.19
N HIS A 214 49.10 -30.23 -31.76
CA HIS A 214 50.11 -31.24 -32.15
C HIS A 214 49.74 -32.64 -31.61
N GLU A 215 49.29 -32.76 -30.34
CA GLU A 215 48.84 -33.99 -29.74
C GLU A 215 47.62 -34.58 -30.42
N LEU A 216 46.65 -33.70 -30.77
CA LEU A 216 45.42 -34.08 -31.49
C LEU A 216 45.69 -34.55 -32.92
N LEU A 217 46.67 -33.96 -33.58
CA LEU A 217 47.11 -34.39 -34.94
C LEU A 217 47.76 -35.76 -34.90
N ILE A 218 48.62 -36.04 -33.91
CA ILE A 218 49.24 -37.38 -33.74
C ILE A 218 48.16 -38.45 -33.48
N ARG A 219 47.22 -38.18 -32.60
CA ARG A 219 46.09 -39.13 -32.30
C ARG A 219 45.24 -39.41 -33.56
N ARG A 220 45.04 -38.41 -34.42
CA ARG A 220 44.31 -38.56 -35.66
C ARG A 220 45.10 -39.40 -36.69
N ALA A 221 46.45 -39.20 -36.74
CA ALA A 221 47.30 -40.01 -37.60
C ALA A 221 47.35 -41.49 -37.20
N ILE A 222 47.15 -41.83 -35.90
CA ILE A 222 47.07 -43.20 -35.41
C ILE A 222 45.67 -43.81 -35.59
N GLY A 223 44.69 -43.05 -36.14
CA GLY A 223 43.36 -43.62 -36.52
C GLY A 223 42.21 -43.22 -35.59
N ALA A 224 42.35 -42.23 -34.71
CA ALA A 224 41.24 -41.74 -33.89
C ALA A 224 40.16 -41.09 -34.74
N SER A 225 38.88 -41.43 -34.50
CA SER A 225 37.75 -40.85 -35.19
C SER A 225 37.53 -39.38 -34.79
N ARG A 226 36.92 -38.57 -35.65
CA ARG A 226 36.64 -37.16 -35.36
C ARG A 226 35.74 -36.99 -34.12
N THR A 227 34.78 -37.92 -33.96
CA THR A 227 33.84 -37.93 -32.82
C THR A 227 34.55 -38.19 -31.49
N ASN A 228 35.56 -39.06 -31.46
CA ASN A 228 36.33 -39.35 -30.24
C ASN A 228 37.19 -38.15 -29.81
N ILE A 229 37.74 -37.38 -30.77
CA ILE A 229 38.51 -36.17 -30.47
C ILE A 229 37.59 -35.08 -29.90
N VAL A 230 36.44 -34.85 -30.53
CA VAL A 230 35.45 -33.88 -30.07
C VAL A 230 34.91 -34.26 -28.68
N ALA A 231 34.58 -35.52 -28.46
CA ALA A 231 34.13 -36.00 -27.15
C ALA A 231 35.17 -35.83 -26.04
N LEU A 232 36.45 -36.02 -26.35
CA LEU A 232 37.55 -35.81 -25.38
C LEU A 232 37.73 -34.33 -25.01
N VAL A 233 37.67 -33.44 -26.00
CA VAL A 233 37.78 -31.99 -25.77
C VAL A 233 36.60 -31.46 -25.01
N LEU A 234 35.35 -31.78 -25.44
CA LEU A 234 34.13 -31.38 -24.72
C LEU A 234 34.07 -31.98 -23.32
N GLY A 235 34.43 -33.25 -23.15
CA GLY A 235 34.42 -33.91 -21.86
C GLY A 235 35.38 -33.25 -20.86
N SER A 236 36.58 -32.87 -21.31
CA SER A 236 37.52 -32.15 -20.45
C SER A 236 36.98 -30.77 -20.01
N GLN A 237 36.32 -30.05 -20.89
CA GLN A 237 35.71 -28.77 -20.56
C GLN A 237 34.50 -28.90 -19.63
N LEU A 238 33.67 -29.92 -19.79
CA LEU A 238 32.55 -30.20 -18.90
C LEU A 238 33.02 -30.54 -17.48
N ILE A 239 34.05 -31.36 -17.33
CA ILE A 239 34.59 -31.69 -16.03
C ILE A 239 35.15 -30.45 -15.32
N LEU A 240 35.91 -29.61 -16.05
CA LEU A 240 36.40 -28.33 -15.50
C LEU A 240 35.26 -27.39 -15.08
N SER A 241 34.19 -27.28 -15.89
CA SER A 241 33.03 -26.46 -15.55
C SER A 241 32.32 -26.94 -14.29
N ILE A 242 32.20 -28.24 -14.09
CA ILE A 242 31.57 -28.81 -12.89
C ILE A 242 32.45 -28.49 -11.65
N PHE A 243 33.78 -28.62 -11.74
CA PHE A 243 34.67 -28.29 -10.64
C PHE A 243 34.71 -26.80 -10.26
N VAL A 244 34.42 -25.91 -11.19
CA VAL A 244 34.37 -24.46 -10.93
C VAL A 244 33.03 -24.03 -10.35
N CYS A 245 31.95 -24.77 -10.62
CA CYS A 245 30.61 -24.47 -10.08
C CYS A 245 30.35 -24.99 -8.66
N PHE A 246 31.23 -25.83 -8.13
CA PHE A 246 31.23 -26.30 -6.74
C PHE A 246 32.35 -25.66 -5.91
#